data_ada2658096993cd6c28c793567e8f8e5
#
_entry.id   ada2658096993cd6c28c793567e8f8e5
#
_cell.length_a   1.000
_cell.length_b   1.000
_cell.length_c   1.000
_cell.angle_alpha   90.00
_cell.angle_beta   90.00
_cell.angle_gamma   90.00
#
_symmetry.space_group_name_H-M   'P 1'
#
loop_
_entity.id
_entity.type
_entity.pdbx_description
1 polymer ?
#
loop_
_entity_poly.entity_id
_entity_poly.type
_entity_poly.pdbx_seq_one_letter_code
_entity_poly.pdbx_strand_id
1 'polypeptide(L)'
;MQRISLFGYGKTTQAIAKSLSPKYTIFYDDKVSKPFKDEHGFWVKPSEEFDPRFSDLEIPSPGIAPSNPLIKKAQNLQSEYDYFAPTTPTSIWISGTNGKTTTTQMMQHLLRDKGALCGGNIGTPLAQLPAQAPLWILETSSFTMHYTNKASPNIYVLLPLSPDHISWHGSMDAYVQAKLKPLRTMKEGAIAIIPEAYKDTPSDAFFITYKDEEELAEYFGINKENVSFQGAFLLDALLAMAVDKILFDRIDR
;
A
#
# COMPACT_ATOMS: atom_id res chain seq x y z
N MET A 1 3.22 -25.53 12.55
CA MET A 1 3.82 -24.27 12.07
C MET A 1 3.44 -24.10 10.62
N GLN A 2 3.05 -22.92 10.20
CA GLN A 2 2.56 -22.63 8.87
C GLN A 2 3.70 -22.66 7.84
N ARG A 3 3.50 -23.34 6.71
CA ARG A 3 4.44 -23.36 5.57
C ARG A 3 4.12 -22.19 4.66
N ILE A 4 5.09 -21.32 4.42
CA ILE A 4 4.91 -20.09 3.67
C ILE A 4 5.70 -20.15 2.38
N SER A 5 5.06 -19.84 1.28
CA SER A 5 5.68 -19.67 -0.04
C SER A 5 5.73 -18.19 -0.39
N LEU A 6 6.93 -17.66 -0.61
CA LEU A 6 7.16 -16.29 -1.05
C LEU A 6 7.40 -16.30 -2.56
N PHE A 7 6.58 -15.59 -3.32
CA PHE A 7 6.70 -15.53 -4.76
C PHE A 7 7.52 -14.32 -5.20
N GLY A 8 8.62 -14.58 -5.91
CA GLY A 8 9.66 -13.64 -6.27
C GLY A 8 10.71 -13.47 -5.16
N TYR A 9 11.98 -13.45 -5.54
CA TYR A 9 13.12 -13.21 -4.62
C TYR A 9 13.55 -11.74 -4.71
N GLY A 10 12.65 -10.84 -4.32
CA GLY A 10 12.83 -9.39 -4.37
C GLY A 10 12.86 -8.72 -3.00
N LYS A 11 13.04 -7.40 -3.00
CA LYS A 11 13.17 -6.58 -1.78
C LYS A 11 12.03 -6.80 -0.78
N THR A 12 10.79 -6.83 -1.25
CA THR A 12 9.59 -7.00 -0.40
C THR A 12 9.58 -8.38 0.26
N THR A 13 9.68 -9.44 -0.53
CA THR A 13 9.62 -10.81 -0.02
C THR A 13 10.81 -11.17 0.86
N GLN A 14 12.01 -10.67 0.54
CA GLN A 14 13.18 -10.80 1.42
C GLN A 14 12.98 -10.05 2.76
N ALA A 15 12.32 -8.89 2.74
CA ALA A 15 12.00 -8.17 3.96
C ALA A 15 11.01 -8.96 4.84
N ILE A 16 9.98 -9.56 4.25
CA ILE A 16 9.03 -10.43 4.94
C ILE A 16 9.75 -11.63 5.56
N ALA A 17 10.65 -12.27 4.80
CA ALA A 17 11.38 -13.46 5.24
C ALA A 17 12.18 -13.24 6.51
N LYS A 18 12.65 -12.01 6.79
CA LYS A 18 13.40 -11.70 8.04
C LYS A 18 12.60 -11.96 9.32
N SER A 19 11.28 -11.94 9.24
CA SER A 19 10.38 -12.27 10.36
C SER A 19 9.96 -13.74 10.38
N LEU A 20 10.43 -14.57 9.42
CA LEU A 20 9.99 -15.94 9.22
C LEU A 20 11.11 -16.95 9.51
N SER A 21 10.72 -18.21 9.68
CA SER A 21 11.68 -19.31 9.87
C SER A 21 12.09 -19.92 8.53
N PRO A 22 13.41 -20.04 8.22
CA PRO A 22 13.89 -20.70 7.00
C PRO A 22 13.45 -22.17 6.87
N LYS A 23 13.11 -22.83 7.98
CA LYS A 23 12.64 -24.22 7.98
C LYS A 23 11.28 -24.39 7.33
N TYR A 24 10.43 -23.35 7.35
CA TYR A 24 9.03 -23.40 6.90
C TYR A 24 8.71 -22.41 5.79
N THR A 25 9.74 -21.72 5.27
CA THR A 25 9.58 -20.67 4.25
C THR A 25 10.45 -20.97 3.05
N ILE A 26 9.86 -20.92 1.85
CA ILE A 26 10.55 -21.15 0.58
C ILE A 26 10.21 -20.01 -0.37
N PHE A 27 11.21 -19.48 -1.06
CA PHE A 27 11.02 -18.57 -2.19
C PHE A 27 10.88 -19.36 -3.49
N TYR A 28 9.98 -18.89 -4.37
CA TYR A 28 9.83 -19.36 -5.74
C TYR A 28 9.95 -18.17 -6.70
N ASP A 29 10.86 -18.26 -7.68
CA ASP A 29 11.15 -17.14 -8.58
C ASP A 29 11.40 -17.64 -10.01
N ASP A 30 10.82 -16.96 -11.01
CA ASP A 30 10.94 -17.28 -12.44
C ASP A 30 12.37 -17.08 -12.99
N LYS A 31 13.20 -16.30 -12.29
CA LYS A 31 14.59 -16.02 -12.70
C LYS A 31 15.57 -17.03 -12.16
N VAL A 32 15.12 -17.94 -11.33
CA VAL A 32 15.95 -19.00 -10.72
C VAL A 32 15.82 -20.27 -11.55
N SER A 33 16.94 -20.79 -12.02
CA SER A 33 16.99 -22.03 -12.83
C SER A 33 17.41 -23.27 -12.04
N LYS A 34 18.06 -23.08 -10.86
CA LYS A 34 18.48 -24.17 -9.98
C LYS A 34 18.26 -23.77 -8.53
N PRO A 35 17.75 -24.65 -7.67
CA PRO A 35 17.58 -24.37 -6.25
C PRO A 35 18.91 -24.02 -5.56
N PHE A 36 18.86 -23.01 -4.69
CA PHE A 36 19.99 -22.67 -3.81
C PHE A 36 19.49 -22.23 -2.45
N LYS A 37 20.37 -22.20 -1.46
CA LYS A 37 20.12 -21.55 -0.19
C LYS A 37 20.78 -20.16 -0.16
N ASP A 38 20.01 -19.17 0.29
CA ASP A 38 20.56 -17.84 0.50
C ASP A 38 21.43 -17.76 1.79
N GLU A 39 22.02 -16.62 2.03
CA GLU A 39 22.87 -16.35 3.20
C GLU A 39 22.14 -16.47 4.55
N HIS A 40 20.81 -16.40 4.55
CA HIS A 40 19.96 -16.54 5.72
C HIS A 40 19.39 -17.96 5.89
N GLY A 41 19.75 -18.88 4.99
CA GLY A 41 19.35 -20.28 4.99
C GLY A 41 17.99 -20.58 4.37
N PHE A 42 17.35 -19.60 3.71
CA PHE A 42 16.11 -19.85 2.97
C PHE A 42 16.39 -20.54 1.64
N TRP A 43 15.56 -21.52 1.31
CA TRP A 43 15.56 -22.07 -0.03
C TRP A 43 14.97 -21.09 -1.03
N VAL A 44 15.65 -20.89 -2.14
CA VAL A 44 15.18 -20.17 -3.32
C VAL A 44 15.14 -21.17 -4.46
N LYS A 45 13.95 -21.37 -5.03
CA LYS A 45 13.67 -22.41 -6.02
C LYS A 45 13.10 -21.84 -7.31
N PRO A 46 13.27 -22.54 -8.43
CA PRO A 46 12.53 -22.24 -9.66
C PRO A 46 11.02 -22.23 -9.44
N SER A 47 10.31 -21.35 -10.15
CA SER A 47 8.84 -21.21 -10.03
C SER A 47 8.10 -22.51 -10.40
N GLU A 48 8.65 -23.32 -11.29
CA GLU A 48 8.08 -24.60 -11.72
C GLU A 48 8.02 -25.64 -10.59
N GLU A 49 8.90 -25.55 -9.60
CA GLU A 49 8.92 -26.44 -8.43
C GLU A 49 7.82 -26.14 -7.41
N PHE A 50 7.06 -25.04 -7.57
CA PHE A 50 5.96 -24.72 -6.67
C PHE A 50 4.82 -25.73 -6.78
N ASP A 51 4.48 -26.32 -5.63
CA ASP A 51 3.33 -27.20 -5.46
C ASP A 51 2.47 -26.70 -4.28
N PRO A 52 1.23 -26.24 -4.54
CA PRO A 52 0.35 -25.67 -3.51
C PRO A 52 0.02 -26.67 -2.38
N ARG A 53 0.12 -27.98 -2.59
CA ARG A 53 -0.09 -28.99 -1.54
C ARG A 53 0.93 -28.89 -0.39
N PHE A 54 2.07 -28.25 -0.63
CA PHE A 54 3.12 -28.04 0.37
C PHE A 54 3.20 -26.61 0.87
N SER A 55 2.18 -25.79 0.61
CA SER A 55 2.07 -24.39 1.04
C SER A 55 0.77 -24.19 1.82
N ASP A 56 0.83 -23.47 2.92
CA ASP A 56 -0.34 -23.11 3.72
C ASP A 56 -0.70 -21.63 3.52
N LEU A 57 0.24 -20.85 2.96
CA LEU A 57 0.09 -19.42 2.66
C LEU A 57 1.06 -19.01 1.56
N GLU A 58 0.60 -18.27 0.59
CA GLU A 58 1.40 -17.68 -0.47
C GLU A 58 1.40 -16.14 -0.38
N ILE A 59 2.60 -15.52 -0.41
CA ILE A 59 2.74 -14.05 -0.40
C ILE A 59 3.54 -13.63 -1.63
N PRO A 60 2.93 -12.94 -2.59
CA PRO A 60 3.60 -12.52 -3.80
C PRO A 60 4.38 -11.21 -3.61
N SER A 61 5.49 -11.07 -4.31
CA SER A 61 6.03 -9.74 -4.63
C SER A 61 4.99 -8.98 -5.45
N PRO A 62 4.68 -7.71 -5.12
CA PRO A 62 3.63 -6.96 -5.80
C PRO A 62 3.78 -6.86 -7.31
N GLY A 63 5.02 -6.87 -7.82
CA GLY A 63 5.29 -6.78 -9.25
C GLY A 63 4.92 -8.03 -10.07
N ILE A 64 4.66 -9.17 -9.44
CA ILE A 64 4.24 -10.38 -10.15
C ILE A 64 2.82 -10.19 -10.67
N ALA A 65 2.64 -10.32 -11.98
CA ALA A 65 1.34 -10.11 -12.62
C ALA A 65 0.34 -11.23 -12.29
N PRO A 66 -0.97 -10.95 -12.26
CA PRO A 66 -2.01 -11.97 -12.02
C PRO A 66 -1.99 -13.13 -13.03
N SER A 67 -1.47 -12.89 -14.22
CA SER A 67 -1.30 -13.91 -15.27
C SER A 67 -0.19 -14.91 -14.99
N ASN A 68 0.70 -14.64 -14.02
CA ASN A 68 1.84 -15.50 -13.69
C ASN A 68 1.37 -16.89 -13.22
N PRO A 69 2.03 -17.98 -13.67
CA PRO A 69 1.68 -19.35 -13.26
C PRO A 69 1.70 -19.59 -11.74
N LEU A 70 2.60 -18.95 -10.99
CA LEU A 70 2.62 -19.03 -9.51
C LEU A 70 1.31 -18.52 -8.90
N ILE A 71 0.86 -17.33 -9.35
CA ILE A 71 -0.40 -16.73 -8.87
C ILE A 71 -1.60 -17.63 -9.20
N LYS A 72 -1.64 -18.19 -10.43
CA LYS A 72 -2.73 -19.08 -10.86
C LYS A 72 -2.78 -20.40 -10.09
N LYS A 73 -1.64 -20.88 -9.59
CA LYS A 73 -1.56 -22.13 -8.79
C LYS A 73 -1.80 -21.89 -7.29
N ALA A 74 -1.65 -20.65 -6.81
CA ALA A 74 -1.81 -20.32 -5.40
C ALA A 74 -3.23 -20.62 -4.91
N GLN A 75 -3.35 -21.13 -3.69
CA GLN A 75 -4.63 -21.48 -3.06
C GLN A 75 -5.00 -20.56 -1.89
N ASN A 76 -4.02 -19.96 -1.25
CA ASN A 76 -4.22 -19.07 -0.10
C ASN A 76 -3.33 -17.83 -0.21
N LEU A 77 -3.57 -17.06 -1.27
CA LEU A 77 -2.79 -15.88 -1.61
C LEU A 77 -3.16 -14.70 -0.71
N GLN A 78 -2.16 -14.09 -0.07
CA GLN A 78 -2.32 -12.86 0.71
C GLN A 78 -1.27 -11.84 0.30
N SER A 79 -1.62 -10.55 0.36
CA SER A 79 -0.63 -9.49 0.22
C SER A 79 0.23 -9.36 1.48
N GLU A 80 1.37 -8.65 1.37
CA GLU A 80 2.14 -8.19 2.52
C GLU A 80 1.27 -7.41 3.52
N TYR A 81 0.38 -6.57 3.02
CA TYR A 81 -0.52 -5.75 3.83
C TYR A 81 -1.53 -6.60 4.61
N ASP A 82 -2.12 -7.62 3.97
CA ASP A 82 -3.02 -8.55 4.65
C ASP A 82 -2.30 -9.39 5.69
N TYR A 83 -1.06 -9.80 5.40
CA TYR A 83 -0.25 -10.60 6.32
C TYR A 83 0.10 -9.84 7.60
N PHE A 84 0.50 -8.56 7.48
CA PHE A 84 0.86 -7.72 8.61
C PHE A 84 -0.30 -6.94 9.23
N ALA A 85 -1.52 -7.00 8.66
CA ALA A 85 -2.68 -6.27 9.18
C ALA A 85 -2.90 -6.39 10.70
N PRO A 86 -2.73 -7.58 11.33
CA PRO A 86 -2.93 -7.72 12.78
C PRO A 86 -1.93 -6.94 13.65
N THR A 87 -0.78 -6.56 13.10
CA THR A 87 0.29 -5.85 13.82
C THR A 87 0.54 -4.44 13.31
N THR A 88 -0.20 -4.02 12.29
CA THR A 88 -0.10 -2.67 11.72
C THR A 88 -0.71 -1.66 12.70
N PRO A 89 0.03 -0.60 13.11
CA PRO A 89 -0.52 0.48 13.92
C PRO A 89 -1.49 1.35 13.10
N THR A 90 -1.94 2.46 13.67
CA THR A 90 -2.66 3.49 12.89
C THR A 90 -1.88 3.80 11.62
N SER A 91 -2.55 3.75 10.47
CA SER A 91 -1.88 3.91 9.19
C SER A 91 -2.63 4.82 8.23
N ILE A 92 -1.85 5.60 7.50
CA ILE A 92 -2.30 6.43 6.39
C ILE A 92 -1.78 5.77 5.12
N TRP A 93 -2.66 5.47 4.17
CA TRP A 93 -2.25 4.93 2.88
C TRP A 93 -2.42 5.99 1.80
N ILE A 94 -1.37 6.19 1.00
CA ILE A 94 -1.33 7.17 -0.08
C ILE A 94 -1.26 6.44 -1.40
N SER A 95 -2.23 6.67 -2.27
CA SER A 95 -2.31 6.10 -3.62
C SER A 95 -2.58 7.18 -4.66
N GLY A 96 -2.47 6.82 -5.93
CA GLY A 96 -2.63 7.73 -7.07
C GLY A 96 -1.78 7.30 -8.25
N THR A 97 -1.90 7.96 -9.37
CA THR A 97 -0.99 7.70 -10.50
C THR A 97 0.33 8.41 -10.27
N ASN A 98 0.30 9.71 -10.06
CA ASN A 98 1.47 10.55 -9.78
C ASN A 98 1.34 11.20 -8.39
N GLY A 99 2.42 11.82 -7.88
CA GLY A 99 2.43 12.58 -6.63
C GLY A 99 2.60 11.74 -5.36
N LYS A 100 2.37 10.43 -5.37
CA LYS A 100 2.41 9.55 -4.17
C LYS A 100 3.65 9.73 -3.30
N THR A 101 4.83 9.66 -3.91
CA THR A 101 6.12 9.80 -3.21
C THR A 101 6.26 11.17 -2.58
N THR A 102 5.92 12.22 -3.33
CA THR A 102 5.98 13.61 -2.86
C THR A 102 5.03 13.84 -1.70
N THR A 103 3.76 13.43 -1.84
CA THR A 103 2.76 13.52 -0.77
C THR A 103 3.21 12.77 0.48
N THR A 104 3.76 11.54 0.30
CA THR A 104 4.29 10.73 1.42
C THR A 104 5.43 11.44 2.15
N GLN A 105 6.36 12.05 1.42
CA GLN A 105 7.50 12.77 2.01
C GLN A 105 7.06 14.07 2.69
N MET A 106 6.14 14.83 2.09
CA MET A 106 5.58 16.03 2.70
C MET A 106 4.83 15.69 3.99
N MET A 107 4.02 14.65 3.97
CA MET A 107 3.31 14.16 5.15
C MET A 107 4.26 13.65 6.24
N GLN A 108 5.31 12.91 5.86
CA GLN A 108 6.37 12.51 6.79
C GLN A 108 7.06 13.73 7.42
N HIS A 109 7.31 14.78 6.65
CA HIS A 109 7.90 16.01 7.18
C HIS A 109 7.01 16.69 8.23
N LEU A 110 5.71 16.79 7.95
CA LEU A 110 4.74 17.40 8.89
C LEU A 110 4.55 16.56 10.15
N LEU A 111 4.54 15.24 10.03
CA LEU A 111 4.18 14.32 11.11
C LEU A 111 5.38 13.68 11.83
N ARG A 112 6.63 14.02 11.46
CA ARG A 112 7.83 13.41 12.05
C ARG A 112 7.92 13.59 13.57
N ASP A 113 7.54 14.78 14.08
CA ASP A 113 7.60 15.10 15.50
C ASP A 113 6.51 14.38 16.30
N LYS A 114 5.56 13.75 15.61
CA LYS A 114 4.53 12.85 16.17
C LYS A 114 4.95 11.38 16.13
N GLY A 115 6.20 11.10 15.72
CA GLY A 115 6.74 9.75 15.63
C GLY A 115 6.27 8.95 14.43
N ALA A 116 5.72 9.61 13.40
CA ALA A 116 5.29 8.94 12.17
C ALA A 116 6.47 8.38 11.38
N LEU A 117 6.34 7.16 10.87
CA LEU A 117 7.32 6.51 10.00
C LEU A 117 6.73 6.27 8.62
N CYS A 118 7.52 6.49 7.57
CA CYS A 118 7.07 6.23 6.20
C CYS A 118 7.70 4.97 5.61
N GLY A 119 6.97 4.32 4.70
CA GLY A 119 7.42 3.13 4.00
C GLY A 119 6.42 2.62 2.96
N GLY A 120 6.45 1.32 2.70
CA GLY A 120 5.61 0.66 1.72
C GLY A 120 6.30 0.55 0.36
N ASN A 121 5.68 1.09 -0.69
CA ASN A 121 6.22 1.03 -2.07
C ASN A 121 7.54 1.79 -2.24
N ILE A 122 7.82 2.77 -1.38
CA ILE A 122 9.07 3.52 -1.34
C ILE A 122 9.80 3.34 0.00
N GLY A 123 11.10 3.58 -0.01
CA GLY A 123 11.91 3.59 1.21
C GLY A 123 11.96 2.23 1.90
N THR A 124 11.46 2.18 3.13
CA THR A 124 11.44 1.00 3.98
C THR A 124 10.28 0.07 3.62
N PRO A 125 10.50 -1.22 3.31
CA PRO A 125 9.44 -2.20 3.17
C PRO A 125 8.54 -2.24 4.42
N LEU A 126 7.24 -2.48 4.25
CA LEU A 126 6.28 -2.54 5.35
C LEU A 126 6.73 -3.52 6.45
N ALA A 127 7.21 -4.70 6.05
CA ALA A 127 7.72 -5.73 6.97
C ALA A 127 8.89 -5.30 7.87
N GLN A 128 9.56 -4.18 7.56
CA GLN A 128 10.68 -3.65 8.34
C GLN A 128 10.32 -2.43 9.18
N LEU A 129 9.09 -1.95 9.08
CA LEU A 129 8.62 -0.84 9.90
C LEU A 129 8.35 -1.33 11.34
N PRO A 130 8.83 -0.60 12.36
CA PRO A 130 8.54 -0.94 13.75
C PRO A 130 7.04 -0.86 14.05
N ALA A 131 6.43 -1.98 14.46
CA ALA A 131 5.01 -2.05 14.80
C ALA A 131 4.62 -1.16 16.02
N GLN A 132 5.61 -0.77 16.82
CA GLN A 132 5.44 0.12 17.98
C GLN A 132 5.40 1.60 17.61
N ALA A 133 5.65 1.96 16.35
CA ALA A 133 5.50 3.34 15.91
C ALA A 133 4.04 3.79 16.06
N PRO A 134 3.78 5.03 16.50
CA PRO A 134 2.41 5.51 16.71
C PRO A 134 1.63 5.62 15.40
N LEU A 135 2.32 5.82 14.27
CA LEU A 135 1.70 6.09 12.97
C LEU A 135 2.60 5.64 11.82
N TRP A 136 2.02 4.95 10.85
CA TRP A 136 2.67 4.66 9.58
C TRP A 136 2.06 5.47 8.43
N ILE A 137 2.93 6.01 7.57
CA ILE A 137 2.57 6.67 6.31
C ILE A 137 3.05 5.76 5.19
N LEU A 138 2.13 5.11 4.49
CA LEU A 138 2.45 4.07 3.52
C LEU A 138 2.12 4.53 2.10
N GLU A 139 3.16 4.65 1.26
CA GLU A 139 2.93 4.73 -0.17
C GLU A 139 2.44 3.38 -0.68
N THR A 140 1.30 3.37 -1.38
CA THR A 140 0.70 2.15 -1.89
C THR A 140 0.66 2.11 -3.42
N SER A 141 1.04 0.97 -3.99
CA SER A 141 0.94 0.73 -5.43
C SER A 141 -0.38 0.04 -5.79
N SER A 142 -0.83 0.21 -7.03
CA SER A 142 -1.97 -0.56 -7.55
C SER A 142 -1.71 -2.07 -7.55
N PHE A 143 -0.45 -2.47 -7.69
CA PHE A 143 -0.03 -3.87 -7.65
C PHE A 143 -0.26 -4.48 -6.26
N THR A 144 0.19 -3.79 -5.20
CA THR A 144 -0.03 -4.20 -3.81
C THR A 144 -1.53 -4.27 -3.50
N MET A 145 -2.27 -3.22 -3.88
CA MET A 145 -3.72 -3.15 -3.63
C MET A 145 -4.50 -4.23 -4.38
N HIS A 146 -4.03 -4.66 -5.57
CA HIS A 146 -4.64 -5.78 -6.29
C HIS A 146 -4.73 -7.04 -5.41
N TYR A 147 -3.66 -7.36 -4.68
CA TYR A 147 -3.58 -8.56 -3.83
C TYR A 147 -4.12 -8.34 -2.41
N THR A 148 -4.35 -7.10 -1.99
CA THR A 148 -4.86 -6.77 -0.66
C THR A 148 -6.37 -6.92 -0.60
N ASN A 149 -6.89 -7.72 0.35
CA ASN A 149 -8.31 -8.04 0.44
C ASN A 149 -8.92 -7.76 1.82
N LYS A 150 -8.12 -7.66 2.88
CA LYS A 150 -8.58 -7.58 4.28
C LYS A 150 -8.06 -6.34 4.99
N ALA A 151 -6.79 -6.00 4.74
CA ALA A 151 -6.17 -4.84 5.35
C ALA A 151 -6.81 -3.54 4.86
N SER A 152 -6.92 -2.57 5.75
CA SER A 152 -7.45 -1.24 5.44
C SER A 152 -6.73 -0.17 6.24
N PRO A 153 -6.59 1.05 5.71
CA PRO A 153 -6.02 2.18 6.43
C PRO A 153 -7.04 2.81 7.40
N ASN A 154 -6.54 3.60 8.34
CA ASN A 154 -7.36 4.52 9.12
C ASN A 154 -7.66 5.80 8.33
N ILE A 155 -6.68 6.24 7.51
CA ILE A 155 -6.87 7.34 6.56
C ILE A 155 -6.38 6.88 5.19
N TYR A 156 -7.21 7.07 4.17
CA TYR A 156 -6.85 6.81 2.77
C TYR A 156 -6.80 8.11 2.00
N VAL A 157 -5.68 8.37 1.34
CA VAL A 157 -5.48 9.54 0.47
C VAL A 157 -5.31 9.05 -0.96
N LEU A 158 -6.24 9.40 -1.82
CA LEU A 158 -6.19 9.07 -3.23
C LEU A 158 -5.95 10.32 -4.05
N LEU A 159 -4.78 10.39 -4.69
CA LEU A 159 -4.47 11.40 -5.72
C LEU A 159 -5.20 11.09 -7.03
N PRO A 160 -5.27 12.04 -7.96
CA PRO A 160 -5.90 11.84 -9.26
C PRO A 160 -5.34 10.63 -10.01
N LEU A 161 -6.22 9.94 -10.73
CA LEU A 161 -5.89 8.76 -11.53
C LEU A 161 -5.85 9.10 -13.01
N SER A 162 -4.81 8.62 -13.68
CA SER A 162 -4.65 8.66 -15.14
C SER A 162 -4.17 7.30 -15.64
N PRO A 163 -4.25 6.98 -16.93
CA PRO A 163 -3.83 5.68 -17.45
C PRO A 163 -2.39 5.35 -17.12
N ASP A 164 -2.17 4.20 -16.46
CA ASP A 164 -0.87 3.66 -16.12
C ASP A 164 -0.98 2.14 -15.89
N HIS A 165 0.12 1.43 -16.06
CA HIS A 165 0.24 -0.01 -15.79
C HIS A 165 -0.84 -0.90 -16.44
N ILE A 166 -1.40 -0.48 -17.60
CA ILE A 166 -2.50 -1.20 -18.28
C ILE A 166 -2.08 -2.62 -18.68
N SER A 167 -0.81 -2.80 -19.10
CA SER A 167 -0.29 -4.12 -19.46
C SER A 167 -0.29 -5.12 -18.30
N TRP A 168 -0.15 -4.63 -17.06
CA TRP A 168 -0.18 -5.46 -15.87
C TRP A 168 -1.60 -5.74 -15.39
N HIS A 169 -2.47 -4.72 -15.37
CA HIS A 169 -3.86 -4.83 -14.90
C HIS A 169 -4.83 -5.38 -15.92
N GLY A 170 -4.48 -5.31 -17.23
CA GLY A 170 -5.33 -5.72 -18.34
C GLY A 170 -6.26 -4.61 -18.87
N SER A 171 -6.67 -3.65 -18.04
CA SER A 171 -7.49 -2.52 -18.44
C SER A 171 -7.32 -1.33 -17.49
N MET A 172 -7.76 -0.13 -17.95
CA MET A 172 -7.83 1.06 -17.10
C MET A 172 -8.81 0.86 -15.93
N ASP A 173 -9.94 0.22 -16.19
CA ASP A 173 -10.93 -0.07 -15.15
C ASP A 173 -10.32 -0.96 -14.06
N ALA A 174 -9.65 -2.05 -14.40
CA ALA A 174 -8.99 -2.93 -13.44
C ALA A 174 -7.92 -2.19 -12.61
N TYR A 175 -7.18 -1.26 -13.23
CA TYR A 175 -6.22 -0.40 -12.53
C TYR A 175 -6.92 0.52 -11.52
N VAL A 176 -8.00 1.20 -11.91
CA VAL A 176 -8.81 2.05 -11.04
C VAL A 176 -9.40 1.22 -9.91
N GLN A 177 -10.03 0.09 -10.20
CA GLN A 177 -10.63 -0.79 -9.20
C GLN A 177 -9.60 -1.28 -8.17
N ALA A 178 -8.37 -1.58 -8.59
CA ALA A 178 -7.30 -1.94 -7.65
C ALA A 178 -7.01 -0.80 -6.66
N LYS A 179 -7.00 0.46 -7.12
CA LYS A 179 -6.77 1.63 -6.25
C LYS A 179 -7.98 2.00 -5.39
N LEU A 180 -9.19 1.71 -5.82
CA LEU A 180 -10.41 1.92 -5.04
C LEU A 180 -10.68 0.79 -4.02
N LYS A 181 -9.97 -0.33 -4.14
CA LYS A 181 -10.19 -1.51 -3.29
C LYS A 181 -10.03 -1.23 -1.78
N PRO A 182 -9.07 -0.42 -1.30
CA PRO A 182 -8.97 -0.08 0.11
C PRO A 182 -10.26 0.56 0.67
N LEU A 183 -10.97 1.37 -0.12
CA LEU A 183 -12.22 2.01 0.31
C LEU A 183 -13.28 0.98 0.75
N ARG A 184 -13.34 -0.16 0.05
CA ARG A 184 -14.32 -1.22 0.32
C ARG A 184 -14.02 -2.03 1.58
N THR A 185 -12.80 -1.95 2.10
CA THR A 185 -12.37 -2.65 3.32
C THR A 185 -12.25 -1.71 4.51
N MET A 186 -12.32 -0.39 4.28
CA MET A 186 -12.34 0.62 5.33
C MET A 186 -13.60 0.50 6.19
N LYS A 187 -13.47 0.80 7.47
CA LYS A 187 -14.50 0.64 8.48
C LYS A 187 -15.04 1.99 8.92
N GLU A 188 -16.16 1.98 9.62
CA GLU A 188 -16.69 3.15 10.31
C GLU A 188 -15.62 3.79 11.20
N GLY A 189 -15.54 5.12 11.17
CA GLY A 189 -14.51 5.92 11.85
C GLY A 189 -13.23 6.13 11.03
N ALA A 190 -13.01 5.40 9.93
CA ALA A 190 -11.94 5.71 8.99
C ALA A 190 -12.32 6.87 8.06
N ILE A 191 -11.32 7.56 7.51
CA ILE A 191 -11.52 8.73 6.63
C ILE A 191 -10.83 8.49 5.29
N ALA A 192 -11.50 8.84 4.19
CA ALA A 192 -10.90 8.83 2.87
C ALA A 192 -10.98 10.20 2.21
N ILE A 193 -9.83 10.74 1.80
CA ILE A 193 -9.72 11.96 0.99
C ILE A 193 -9.53 11.52 -0.45
N ILE A 194 -10.53 11.73 -1.31
CA ILE A 194 -10.56 11.17 -2.65
C ILE A 194 -11.10 12.17 -3.69
N PRO A 195 -10.70 12.05 -4.97
CA PRO A 195 -11.33 12.83 -6.04
C PRO A 195 -12.85 12.58 -6.08
N GLU A 196 -13.64 13.63 -6.31
CA GLU A 196 -15.12 13.56 -6.36
C GLU A 196 -15.64 12.50 -7.33
N ALA A 197 -14.89 12.23 -8.41
CA ALA A 197 -15.23 11.20 -9.39
C ALA A 197 -15.44 9.79 -8.78
N TYR A 198 -14.97 9.56 -7.57
CA TYR A 198 -15.04 8.25 -6.89
C TYR A 198 -15.92 8.25 -5.65
N LYS A 199 -16.73 9.30 -5.43
CA LYS A 199 -17.60 9.48 -4.24
C LYS A 199 -18.63 8.37 -4.05
N ASP A 200 -19.05 7.73 -5.13
CA ASP A 200 -20.07 6.66 -5.12
C ASP A 200 -19.47 5.26 -4.89
N THR A 201 -18.16 5.18 -4.57
CA THR A 201 -17.50 3.90 -4.24
C THR A 201 -18.05 3.38 -2.91
N PRO A 202 -18.54 2.11 -2.84
CA PRO A 202 -19.01 1.54 -1.58
C PRO A 202 -17.94 1.53 -0.49
N SER A 203 -18.26 2.08 0.71
CA SER A 203 -17.37 2.14 1.86
C SER A 203 -18.15 2.48 3.13
N ASP A 204 -17.66 2.04 4.27
CA ASP A 204 -18.15 2.49 5.58
C ASP A 204 -17.35 3.69 6.12
N ALA A 205 -16.31 4.13 5.41
CA ALA A 205 -15.50 5.29 5.77
C ALA A 205 -16.21 6.62 5.49
N PHE A 206 -15.84 7.64 6.22
CA PHE A 206 -16.25 9.01 5.92
C PHE A 206 -15.45 9.55 4.74
N PHE A 207 -16.13 10.02 3.69
CA PHE A 207 -15.47 10.60 2.52
C PHE A 207 -15.38 12.11 2.60
N ILE A 208 -14.17 12.62 2.38
CA ILE A 208 -13.88 14.00 2.06
C ILE A 208 -13.51 14.01 0.58
N THR A 209 -14.38 14.56 -0.26
CA THR A 209 -14.15 14.58 -1.70
C THR A 209 -13.61 15.92 -2.15
N TYR A 210 -12.84 15.93 -3.23
CA TYR A 210 -12.32 17.14 -3.85
C TYR A 210 -12.34 17.05 -5.38
N LYS A 211 -12.54 18.19 -6.04
CA LYS A 211 -12.42 18.34 -7.50
C LYS A 211 -11.04 18.87 -7.88
N ASP A 212 -10.57 19.82 -7.09
CA ASP A 212 -9.35 20.58 -7.33
C ASP A 212 -8.73 21.05 -6.00
N GLU A 213 -7.63 21.79 -6.11
CA GLU A 213 -6.89 22.36 -4.98
C GLU A 213 -7.68 23.45 -4.27
N GLU A 214 -8.59 24.16 -4.96
CA GLU A 214 -9.41 25.23 -4.37
C GLU A 214 -10.40 24.66 -3.38
N GLU A 215 -11.21 23.69 -3.82
CA GLU A 215 -12.21 23.03 -3.00
C GLU A 215 -11.58 22.33 -1.78
N LEU A 216 -10.42 21.68 -1.99
CA LEU A 216 -9.70 21.03 -0.89
C LEU A 216 -9.18 22.03 0.15
N ALA A 217 -8.60 23.14 -0.30
CA ALA A 217 -8.07 24.18 0.57
C ALA A 217 -9.20 24.87 1.35
N GLU A 218 -10.33 25.18 0.71
CA GLU A 218 -11.51 25.76 1.32
C GLU A 218 -12.09 24.84 2.39
N TYR A 219 -12.28 23.55 2.08
CA TYR A 219 -12.82 22.57 3.01
C TYR A 219 -12.01 22.49 4.32
N PHE A 220 -10.69 22.54 4.21
CA PHE A 220 -9.79 22.47 5.36
C PHE A 220 -9.41 23.84 5.95
N GLY A 221 -9.91 24.96 5.41
CA GLY A 221 -9.53 26.29 5.85
C GLY A 221 -8.03 26.56 5.70
N ILE A 222 -7.42 26.06 4.63
CA ILE A 222 -5.99 26.27 4.31
C ILE A 222 -5.86 27.48 3.40
N ASN A 223 -5.14 28.52 3.82
CA ASN A 223 -4.81 29.63 2.93
C ASN A 223 -3.67 29.20 1.98
N LYS A 224 -4.00 29.01 0.69
CA LYS A 224 -3.05 28.59 -0.35
C LYS A 224 -1.89 29.56 -0.56
N GLU A 225 -2.08 30.85 -0.29
CA GLU A 225 -1.02 31.86 -0.41
C GLU A 225 0.13 31.61 0.58
N ASN A 226 -0.15 30.92 1.67
CA ASN A 226 0.84 30.53 2.68
C ASN A 226 1.51 29.18 2.37
N VAL A 227 1.11 28.50 1.30
CA VAL A 227 1.71 27.24 0.87
C VAL A 227 2.83 27.53 -0.13
N SER A 228 4.06 27.16 0.21
CA SER A 228 5.25 27.45 -0.62
C SER A 228 5.33 26.65 -1.93
N PHE A 229 4.38 25.72 -2.17
CA PHE A 229 4.34 24.84 -3.34
C PHE A 229 3.34 25.36 -4.38
N GLN A 230 3.66 25.13 -5.65
CA GLN A 230 2.82 25.54 -6.80
C GLN A 230 2.67 24.39 -7.81
N GLY A 231 1.72 24.51 -8.73
CA GLY A 231 1.45 23.51 -9.75
C GLY A 231 1.09 22.15 -9.15
N ALA A 232 1.59 21.06 -9.71
CA ALA A 232 1.29 19.71 -9.24
C ALA A 232 1.67 19.46 -7.77
N PHE A 233 2.66 20.15 -7.24
CA PHE A 233 3.08 20.03 -5.85
C PHE A 233 2.13 20.70 -4.86
N LEU A 234 1.27 21.61 -5.30
CA LEU A 234 0.28 22.27 -4.45
C LEU A 234 -0.74 21.26 -3.92
N LEU A 235 -1.30 20.41 -4.80
CA LEU A 235 -2.23 19.37 -4.39
C LEU A 235 -1.57 18.39 -3.41
N ASP A 236 -0.33 17.94 -3.66
CA ASP A 236 0.41 17.06 -2.78
C ASP A 236 0.57 17.66 -1.37
N ALA A 237 0.90 18.97 -1.31
CA ALA A 237 1.05 19.68 -0.04
C ALA A 237 -0.30 19.86 0.69
N LEU A 238 -1.37 20.21 -0.01
CA LEU A 238 -2.69 20.37 0.56
C LEU A 238 -3.22 19.05 1.13
N LEU A 239 -3.02 17.93 0.44
CA LEU A 239 -3.39 16.60 0.94
C LEU A 239 -2.59 16.23 2.20
N ALA A 240 -1.30 16.55 2.24
CA ALA A 240 -0.49 16.31 3.44
C ALA A 240 -0.96 17.18 4.63
N MET A 241 -1.25 18.47 4.39
CA MET A 241 -1.77 19.39 5.41
C MET A 241 -3.19 19.00 5.87
N ALA A 242 -4.03 18.51 4.95
CA ALA A 242 -5.37 18.01 5.27
C ALA A 242 -5.31 16.84 6.28
N VAL A 243 -4.39 15.90 6.06
CA VAL A 243 -4.19 14.79 6.99
C VAL A 243 -3.66 15.26 8.36
N ASP A 244 -2.73 16.20 8.39
CA ASP A 244 -2.25 16.81 9.64
C ASP A 244 -3.41 17.44 10.43
N LYS A 245 -4.29 18.20 9.76
CA LYS A 245 -5.49 18.76 10.37
C LYS A 245 -6.47 17.69 10.88
N ILE A 246 -6.71 16.64 10.14
CA ILE A 246 -7.58 15.52 10.57
C ILE A 246 -7.05 14.90 11.87
N LEU A 247 -5.75 14.74 12.00
CA LEU A 247 -5.15 14.03 13.12
C LEU A 247 -4.97 14.90 14.36
N PHE A 248 -4.68 16.21 14.21
CA PHE A 248 -4.19 17.04 15.31
C PHE A 248 -4.94 18.35 15.49
N ASP A 249 -5.53 18.89 14.45
CA ASP A 249 -6.45 20.02 14.54
C ASP A 249 -7.87 19.46 14.49
N ARG A 250 -8.59 19.50 15.58
CA ARG A 250 -10.00 19.09 15.58
C ARG A 250 -10.74 19.86 14.48
N ILE A 251 -11.17 19.16 13.44
CA ILE A 251 -12.14 19.68 12.51
C ILE A 251 -13.43 19.73 13.30
N ASP A 252 -13.88 20.91 13.69
CA ASP A 252 -15.21 21.11 14.23
C ASP A 252 -16.21 20.64 13.16
N ARG A 253 -16.92 19.57 13.46
CA ARG A 253 -17.95 18.98 12.60
C ARG A 253 -19.24 19.76 12.69
#